data_56e37285e547ea3301f686a256af3caa
#
_entry.id   56e37285e547ea3301f686a256af3caa
#
_cell.length_a   1.000
_cell.length_b   1.000
_cell.length_c   1.000
_cell.angle_alpha   90.00
_cell.angle_beta   90.00
_cell.angle_gamma   90.00
#
_symmetry.space_group_name_H-M   'P 1'
#
loop_
_entity.id
_entity.type
_entity.pdbx_description
1 polymer ?
#
loop_
_entity_poly.entity_id
_entity_poly.type
_entity_poly.pdbx_seq_one_letter_code
_entity_poly.pdbx_strand_id
1 'polypeptide(L)'
;MYFITCFNQTENDFSDDIRTFGFFEDIKTCRQALNENWCDMHECCYTFAVIERIEPGIHPKSEKIAWFKWDKNKSGFFEIDNPIGNLSSYAIAIG
;
A
#
# COMPACT_ATOMS: atom_id res chain seq x y z
N MET A 1 2.03 12.68 -6.47
CA MET A 1 1.02 12.11 -5.54
C MET A 1 1.48 10.80 -4.95
N TYR A 2 1.19 10.60 -3.70
CA TYR A 2 1.47 9.36 -2.98
C TYR A 2 0.17 8.64 -2.69
N PHE A 3 0.09 7.37 -3.04
CA PHE A 3 -1.10 6.55 -2.88
C PHE A 3 -0.87 5.49 -1.81
N ILE A 4 -1.87 5.27 -0.97
CA ILE A 4 -1.87 4.17 0.00
C ILE A 4 -2.79 3.09 -0.51
N THR A 5 -2.26 1.90 -0.73
CA THR A 5 -3.02 0.74 -1.19
C THR A 5 -2.77 -0.42 -0.24
N CYS A 6 -3.84 -1.04 0.23
CA CYS A 6 -3.77 -2.25 1.01
C CYS A 6 -4.13 -3.45 0.15
N PHE A 7 -3.51 -4.58 0.42
CA PHE A 7 -3.73 -5.78 -0.37
C PHE A 7 -3.42 -7.05 0.42
N ASN A 8 -3.95 -8.15 -0.08
CA ASN A 8 -3.57 -9.48 0.35
C ASN A 8 -2.85 -10.16 -0.80
N GLN A 9 -1.93 -11.06 -0.49
CA GLN A 9 -1.18 -11.82 -1.49
C GLN A 9 -1.49 -13.31 -1.34
N THR A 10 -1.82 -13.97 -2.45
CA THR A 10 -1.91 -15.42 -2.51
C THR A 10 -0.59 -15.98 -3.02
N GLU A 11 -0.39 -17.30 -2.91
CA GLU A 11 0.86 -17.95 -3.29
C GLU A 11 1.29 -17.70 -4.73
N ASN A 12 0.35 -17.47 -5.63
CA ASN A 12 0.61 -17.44 -7.08
C ASN A 12 0.33 -16.10 -7.73
N ASP A 13 -0.27 -15.13 -7.02
CA ASP A 13 -0.70 -13.90 -7.66
C ASP A 13 -0.99 -12.81 -6.63
N PHE A 14 -1.09 -11.56 -7.12
CA PHE A 14 -1.84 -10.55 -6.42
C PHE A 14 -3.26 -11.04 -6.25
N SER A 15 -3.72 -11.03 -5.05
CA SER A 15 -5.11 -11.28 -4.75
C SER A 15 -5.96 -10.22 -5.45
N ASP A 16 -7.19 -10.59 -5.81
CA ASP A 16 -8.21 -9.64 -6.24
C ASP A 16 -8.60 -8.67 -5.10
N ASP A 17 -8.07 -8.90 -3.92
CA ASP A 17 -8.37 -8.14 -2.73
C ASP A 17 -7.36 -7.00 -2.57
N ILE A 18 -7.57 -5.96 -3.36
CA ILE A 18 -6.74 -4.76 -3.39
C ILE A 18 -7.65 -3.55 -3.22
N ARG A 19 -7.29 -2.64 -2.32
CA ARG A 19 -8.04 -1.42 -2.12
C ARG A 19 -7.12 -0.23 -1.91
N THR A 20 -7.30 0.82 -2.71
CA THR A 20 -6.64 2.10 -2.51
C THR A 20 -7.45 2.94 -1.54
N PHE A 21 -6.85 3.31 -0.42
CA PHE A 21 -7.51 4.06 0.65
C PHE A 21 -7.43 5.57 0.49
N GLY A 22 -6.47 6.05 -0.26
CA GLY A 22 -6.35 7.48 -0.46
C GLY A 22 -5.05 7.89 -1.14
N PHE A 23 -4.95 9.19 -1.39
CA PHE A 23 -3.76 9.76 -1.99
C PHE A 23 -3.50 11.14 -1.37
N PHE A 24 -2.22 11.48 -1.25
CA PHE A 24 -1.78 12.71 -0.59
C PHE A 24 -0.61 13.32 -1.34
N GLU A 25 -0.39 14.61 -1.14
CA GLU A 25 0.70 15.33 -1.81
C GLU A 25 2.07 15.02 -1.18
N ASP A 26 2.12 14.60 0.08
CA ASP A 26 3.38 14.31 0.76
C ASP A 26 3.38 12.96 1.45
N ILE A 27 4.57 12.39 1.56
CA ILE A 27 4.78 11.05 2.16
C ILE A 27 4.51 11.04 3.66
N LYS A 28 4.77 12.14 4.34
CA LYS A 28 4.57 12.22 5.78
C LYS A 28 3.11 12.02 6.15
N THR A 29 2.20 12.62 5.39
CA THR A 29 0.76 12.44 5.59
C THR A 29 0.34 11.01 5.32
N CYS A 30 0.91 10.36 4.30
CA CYS A 30 0.66 8.93 4.05
C CYS A 30 1.07 8.06 5.24
N ARG A 31 2.26 8.27 5.78
CA ARG A 31 2.74 7.51 6.94
C ARG A 31 1.86 7.75 8.15
N GLN A 32 1.43 8.98 8.35
CA GLN A 32 0.51 9.32 9.44
C GLN A 32 -0.83 8.60 9.29
N ALA A 33 -1.39 8.57 8.10
CA ALA A 33 -2.65 7.89 7.82
C ALA A 33 -2.59 6.39 8.15
N LEU A 34 -1.48 5.73 7.79
CA LEU A 34 -1.26 4.33 8.14
C LEU A 34 -1.14 4.10 9.64
N ASN A 35 -0.40 4.98 10.32
CA ASN A 35 -0.18 4.84 11.76
C ASN A 35 -1.45 5.11 12.58
N GLU A 36 -2.29 6.03 12.13
CA GLU A 36 -3.47 6.51 12.86
C GLU A 36 -4.77 5.85 12.41
N ASN A 37 -4.70 4.82 11.57
CA ASN A 37 -5.88 4.07 11.11
C ASN A 37 -6.93 4.93 10.40
N TRP A 38 -6.50 5.82 9.53
CA TRP A 38 -7.43 6.62 8.75
C TRP A 38 -8.26 5.71 7.83
N CYS A 39 -9.54 6.01 7.69
CA CYS A 39 -10.49 5.23 6.89
C CYS A 39 -10.59 3.77 7.31
N ASP A 40 -10.34 3.48 8.57
CA ASP A 40 -10.44 2.13 9.16
C ASP A 40 -9.55 1.08 8.46
N MET A 41 -8.40 1.50 7.93
CA MET A 41 -7.47 0.58 7.27
C MET A 41 -7.09 -0.62 8.11
N HIS A 42 -7.01 -0.42 9.44
CA HIS A 42 -6.62 -1.49 10.37
C HIS A 42 -7.73 -2.53 10.57
N GLU A 43 -8.97 -2.17 10.31
CA GLU A 43 -10.12 -3.08 10.48
C GLU A 43 -10.52 -3.82 9.21
N CYS A 44 -9.89 -3.49 8.08
CA CYS A 44 -10.25 -4.08 6.78
C CYS A 44 -9.58 -5.44 6.50
N CYS A 45 -8.81 -5.95 7.43
CA CYS A 45 -8.19 -7.29 7.36
C CYS A 45 -7.21 -7.49 6.21
N TYR A 46 -6.55 -6.42 5.76
CA TYR A 46 -5.48 -6.53 4.78
C TYR A 46 -4.16 -6.87 5.45
N THR A 47 -3.41 -7.76 4.83
CA THR A 47 -2.10 -8.19 5.34
C THR A 47 -1.00 -7.17 5.04
N PHE A 48 -1.06 -6.55 3.86
CA PHE A 48 -0.01 -5.66 3.38
C PHE A 48 -0.55 -4.29 3.01
N ALA A 49 0.33 -3.30 3.08
CA ALA A 49 0.08 -1.97 2.56
C ALA A 49 1.32 -1.46 1.83
N VAL A 50 1.11 -0.61 0.84
CA VAL A 50 2.20 0.00 0.09
C VAL A 50 1.91 1.49 -0.09
N ILE A 51 2.97 2.30 0.00
CA ILE A 51 2.92 3.70 -0.39
C ILE A 51 3.63 3.82 -1.73
N GLU A 52 2.91 4.28 -2.75
CA GLU A 52 3.44 4.49 -4.10
C GLU A 52 3.43 5.96 -4.45
N ARG A 53 4.51 6.42 -5.08
CA ARG A 53 4.54 7.72 -5.74
C ARG A 53 4.17 7.50 -7.20
N ILE A 54 3.07 8.12 -7.64
CA ILE A 54 2.56 7.96 -9.01
C ILE A 54 2.43 9.35 -9.64
N GLU A 55 3.08 9.53 -10.79
CA GLU A 55 2.98 10.77 -11.56
C GLU A 55 1.68 10.78 -12.38
N PRO A 56 1.08 11.97 -12.61
CA PRO A 56 -0.09 12.07 -13.47
C PRO A 56 0.19 11.59 -14.89
N GLY A 57 -0.77 10.93 -15.51
CA GLY A 57 -0.65 10.51 -16.90
C GLY A 57 -1.44 9.25 -17.22
N ILE A 58 -1.35 8.86 -18.49
CA ILE A 58 -1.87 7.59 -18.97
C ILE A 58 -0.75 6.56 -18.80
N HIS A 59 -1.08 5.38 -18.29
CA HIS A 59 -0.09 4.34 -17.95
C HIS A 59 1.01 4.90 -17.03
N PRO A 60 0.65 5.43 -15.86
CA PRO A 60 1.60 6.13 -15.02
C PRO A 60 2.67 5.22 -14.48
N LYS A 61 3.89 5.77 -14.38
CA LYS A 61 4.98 5.09 -13.71
C LYS A 61 4.78 5.16 -12.21
N SER A 62 5.11 4.09 -11.53
CA SER A 62 5.01 3.98 -10.10
C SER A 62 6.38 3.76 -9.46
N GLU A 63 6.64 4.49 -8.38
CA GLU A 63 7.79 4.27 -7.52
C GLU A 63 7.29 3.81 -6.16
N LYS A 64 7.70 2.61 -5.75
CA LYS A 64 7.32 2.06 -4.44
C LYS A 64 8.21 2.68 -3.37
N ILE A 65 7.61 3.47 -2.50
CA ILE A 65 8.35 4.20 -1.47
C ILE A 65 8.55 3.34 -0.23
N ALA A 66 7.49 2.66 0.22
CA ALA A 66 7.56 1.85 1.42
C ALA A 66 6.50 0.75 1.39
N TRP A 67 6.84 -0.38 1.99
CA TRP A 67 5.96 -1.54 2.12
C TRP A 67 5.72 -1.80 3.59
N PHE A 68 4.53 -2.25 3.94
CA PHE A 68 4.12 -2.49 5.31
C PHE A 68 3.40 -3.82 5.43
N LYS A 69 3.51 -4.43 6.60
CA LYS A 69 2.78 -5.65 6.94
C LYS A 69 2.04 -5.45 8.25
N TRP A 70 0.82 -5.93 8.32
CA TRP A 70 0.04 -5.92 9.55
C TRP A 70 0.66 -6.84 10.59
N ASP A 71 0.89 -6.32 11.78
CA ASP A 71 1.32 -7.09 12.94
C ASP A 71 0.18 -7.14 13.95
N LYS A 72 -0.46 -8.28 14.07
CA LYS A 72 -1.62 -8.43 14.93
C LYS A 72 -1.28 -8.36 16.42
N ASN A 73 -0.03 -8.62 16.79
CA ASN A 73 0.41 -8.52 18.18
C ASN A 73 0.57 -7.05 18.62
N LYS A 74 0.91 -6.19 17.68
CA LYS A 74 1.12 -4.76 17.91
C LYS A 74 -0.05 -3.91 17.40
N SER A 75 -1.01 -4.51 16.74
CA SER A 75 -2.19 -3.85 16.17
C SER A 75 -1.84 -2.67 15.26
N GLY A 76 -0.96 -2.91 14.29
CA GLY A 76 -0.56 -1.86 13.35
C GLY A 76 0.20 -2.38 12.14
N PHE A 77 0.40 -1.49 11.18
CA PHE A 77 1.26 -1.74 10.03
C PHE A 77 2.69 -1.33 10.35
N PHE A 78 3.64 -2.22 10.06
CA PHE A 78 5.06 -1.97 10.27
C PHE A 78 5.83 -2.15 8.98
N GLU A 79 6.79 -1.28 8.74
CA GLU A 79 7.56 -1.25 7.50
C GLU A 79 8.37 -2.54 7.32
N ILE A 80 8.35 -3.09 6.09
CA ILE A 80 9.07 -4.30 5.70
C ILE A 80 9.75 -4.07 4.36
N ASP A 81 10.54 -5.06 3.93
CA ASP A 81 11.06 -5.09 2.56
C ASP A 81 9.96 -5.52 1.59
N ASN A 82 10.19 -5.31 0.29
CA ASN A 82 9.24 -5.65 -0.77
C ASN A 82 8.80 -7.13 -0.69
N PRO A 83 7.51 -7.42 -0.41
CA PRO A 83 7.04 -8.80 -0.26
C PRO A 83 6.65 -9.49 -1.57
N ILE A 84 6.59 -8.75 -2.69
CA ILE A 84 6.03 -9.26 -3.94
C ILE A 84 7.01 -9.34 -5.11
N GLY A 85 8.28 -9.00 -4.88
CA GLY A 85 9.33 -9.14 -5.89
C GLY A 85 9.02 -8.42 -7.20
N ASN A 86 9.04 -9.15 -8.30
CA ASN A 86 8.86 -8.59 -9.65
C ASN A 86 7.47 -7.99 -9.89
N LEU A 87 6.47 -8.35 -9.11
CA LEU A 87 5.14 -7.78 -9.24
C LEU A 87 5.10 -6.30 -8.84
N SER A 88 6.16 -5.81 -8.20
CA SER A 88 6.24 -4.41 -7.78
C SER A 88 6.42 -3.41 -8.93
N SER A 89 6.62 -3.86 -10.17
CA SER A 89 6.80 -2.97 -11.31
C SER A 89 5.52 -2.25 -11.75
N TYR A 90 4.37 -2.70 -11.30
CA TYR A 90 3.08 -2.11 -11.67
C TYR A 90 2.65 -1.03 -10.68
N ALA A 91 1.86 -0.07 -11.19
CA ALA A 91 1.15 0.87 -10.32
C ALA A 91 -0.02 0.14 -9.66
N ILE A 92 0.16 -0.30 -8.43
CA ILE A 92 -0.82 -1.12 -7.73
C ILE A 92 -2.14 -0.38 -7.50
N ALA A 93 -2.05 0.90 -7.19
CA ALA A 93 -3.24 1.72 -6.92
C ALA A 93 -4.14 1.90 -8.14
N ILE A 94 -3.61 1.77 -9.35
CA ILE A 94 -4.32 2.07 -10.60
C ILE A 94 -4.40 0.84 -11.51
N GLY A 95 -3.52 -0.11 -11.29
CA GLY A 95 -3.37 -1.31 -12.12
C GLY A 95 -4.44 -2.38 -11.99
#